data_f674c81c7b40d015366cf03dc0c22f7d
#
_entry.id   f674c81c7b40d015366cf03dc0c22f7d
#
_cell.length_a   1.000
_cell.length_b   1.000
_cell.length_c   1.000
_cell.angle_alpha   90.00
_cell.angle_beta   90.00
_cell.angle_gamma   90.00
#
_symmetry.space_group_name_H-M   'P 1'
#
loop_
_entity.id
_entity.type
_entity.pdbx_description
1 polymer ?
#
loop_
_entity_poly.entity_id
_entity_poly.type
_entity_poly.pdbx_seq_one_letter_code
_entity_poly.pdbx_strand_id
1 'polypeptide(L)'
;PVETPKSPFPPTDPALVRIPSYQPDTPEMRADWARYYDCMALMDQQIGAKLEDLEKSGLADNTIVFYYSDNGGTLPRSKRFLQKSGTNVPLVIYFPPKWKHLAPAAPGSCISDPITFADFAPTLLSLVGLPKPQHMQGRAFAGPTTEPAPSYVFCTRDRMDERYDMMRS
;
A
#
# COMPACT_ATOMS: atom_id res chain seq x y z
N PRO A 1 12.79 21.74 -9.27
CA PRO A 1 11.58 21.45 -8.54
C PRO A 1 10.69 20.60 -9.45
N VAL A 2 10.33 19.40 -9.01
CA VAL A 2 9.34 18.59 -9.74
C VAL A 2 8.01 19.33 -9.54
N GLU A 3 7.43 19.84 -10.61
CA GLU A 3 6.10 20.42 -10.55
C GLU A 3 5.12 19.35 -10.09
N THR A 4 4.46 19.60 -8.97
CA THR A 4 3.38 18.74 -8.51
C THR A 4 2.25 18.82 -9.57
N PRO A 5 1.77 17.71 -10.12
CA PRO A 5 0.65 17.75 -11.05
C PRO A 5 -0.51 18.49 -10.42
N LYS A 6 -1.12 19.41 -11.17
CA LYS A 6 -2.29 20.15 -10.66
C LYS A 6 -3.46 19.20 -10.52
N SER A 7 -4.00 19.11 -9.31
CA SER A 7 -5.25 18.40 -9.05
C SER A 7 -6.40 19.04 -9.86
N PRO A 8 -7.27 18.28 -10.50
CA PRO A 8 -8.48 18.79 -11.13
C PRO A 8 -9.55 19.20 -10.11
N PHE A 9 -9.34 18.85 -8.84
CA PHE A 9 -10.24 19.21 -7.75
C PHE A 9 -9.86 20.56 -7.12
N PRO A 10 -10.80 21.29 -6.52
CA PRO A 10 -10.47 22.47 -5.74
C PRO A 10 -9.53 22.08 -4.59
N PRO A 11 -8.57 22.96 -4.23
CA PRO A 11 -7.64 22.69 -3.14
C PRO A 11 -8.37 22.41 -1.83
N THR A 12 -7.88 21.42 -1.08
CA THR A 12 -8.39 21.11 0.26
C THR A 12 -8.14 22.28 1.21
N ASP A 13 -9.18 22.72 1.92
CA ASP A 13 -9.05 23.75 2.96
C ASP A 13 -8.23 23.19 4.14
N PRO A 14 -7.08 23.80 4.49
CA PRO A 14 -6.28 23.38 5.64
C PRO A 14 -7.03 23.37 6.98
N ALA A 15 -8.08 24.18 7.12
CA ALA A 15 -8.90 24.21 8.34
C ALA A 15 -9.71 22.93 8.53
N LEU A 16 -10.04 22.22 7.45
CA LEU A 16 -10.86 21.01 7.48
C LEU A 16 -10.05 19.70 7.63
N VAL A 17 -8.72 19.75 7.52
CA VAL A 17 -7.91 18.53 7.62
C VAL A 17 -7.83 18.02 9.05
N ARG A 18 -7.80 16.69 9.18
CA ARG A 18 -7.62 16.02 10.47
C ARG A 18 -6.15 15.74 10.70
N ILE A 19 -5.57 16.39 11.72
CA ILE A 19 -4.19 16.15 12.14
C ILE A 19 -4.15 14.94 13.09
N PRO A 20 -3.28 13.94 12.86
CA PRO A 20 -3.06 12.85 13.81
C PRO A 20 -2.52 13.38 15.13
N SER A 21 -2.92 12.77 16.24
CA SER A 21 -2.53 13.19 17.60
C SER A 21 -1.02 13.18 17.89
N TYR A 22 -0.24 12.50 17.07
CA TYR A 22 1.23 12.44 17.21
C TYR A 22 1.96 13.53 16.39
N GLN A 23 1.23 14.42 15.72
CA GLN A 23 1.79 15.55 14.98
C GLN A 23 1.30 16.88 15.57
N PRO A 24 2.11 17.94 15.52
CA PRO A 24 1.69 19.25 16.01
C PRO A 24 0.60 19.83 15.09
N ASP A 25 -0.42 20.41 15.70
CA ASP A 25 -1.47 21.10 14.97
C ASP A 25 -1.05 22.56 14.73
N THR A 26 -0.33 22.81 13.67
CA THR A 26 0.14 24.13 13.24
C THR A 26 -0.37 24.46 11.85
N PRO A 27 -0.40 25.75 11.44
CA PRO A 27 -0.80 26.14 10.09
C PRO A 27 0.01 25.43 9.00
N GLU A 28 1.31 25.27 9.20
CA GLU A 28 2.22 24.60 8.25
C GLU A 28 1.86 23.11 8.11
N MET A 29 1.65 22.42 9.25
CA MET A 29 1.27 21.02 9.24
C MET A 29 -0.10 20.82 8.56
N ARG A 30 -1.05 21.71 8.83
CA ARG A 30 -2.34 21.67 8.16
C ARG A 30 -2.24 21.90 6.65
N ALA A 31 -1.38 22.81 6.21
CA ALA A 31 -1.12 23.05 4.78
C ALA A 31 -0.47 21.82 4.12
N ASP A 32 0.47 21.13 4.79
CA ASP A 32 1.08 19.90 4.28
C ASP A 32 0.06 18.75 4.19
N TRP A 33 -0.83 18.61 5.17
CA TRP A 33 -1.90 17.62 5.12
C TRP A 33 -2.92 17.92 4.03
N ALA A 34 -3.30 19.19 3.83
CA ALA A 34 -4.20 19.59 2.75
C ALA A 34 -3.61 19.20 1.38
N ARG A 35 -2.33 19.52 1.17
CA ARG A 35 -1.61 19.11 -0.04
C ARG A 35 -1.55 17.59 -0.20
N TYR A 36 -1.36 16.86 0.90
CA TYR A 36 -1.35 15.40 0.88
C TYR A 36 -2.72 14.85 0.44
N TYR A 37 -3.83 15.41 0.92
CA TYR A 37 -5.17 15.02 0.48
C TYR A 37 -5.40 15.32 -1.00
N ASP A 38 -4.93 16.46 -1.50
CA ASP A 38 -5.02 16.81 -2.93
C ASP A 38 -4.22 15.80 -3.79
N CYS A 39 -3.04 15.38 -3.33
CA CYS A 39 -2.27 14.34 -4.00
C CYS A 39 -2.99 12.98 -3.99
N MET A 40 -3.66 12.62 -2.88
CA MET A 40 -4.44 11.39 -2.80
C MET A 40 -5.65 11.42 -3.75
N ALA A 41 -6.35 12.55 -3.84
CA ALA A 41 -7.47 12.71 -4.77
C ALA A 41 -7.03 12.60 -6.24
N LEU A 42 -5.89 13.19 -6.58
CA LEU A 42 -5.30 13.06 -7.92
C LEU A 42 -4.89 11.60 -8.22
N MET A 43 -4.29 10.92 -7.25
CA MET A 43 -3.92 9.51 -7.39
C MET A 43 -5.16 8.64 -7.61
N ASP A 44 -6.23 8.85 -6.85
CA ASP A 44 -7.49 8.12 -6.99
C ASP A 44 -8.07 8.27 -8.41
N GLN A 45 -8.08 9.49 -8.93
CA GLN A 45 -8.50 9.75 -10.31
C GLN A 45 -7.62 8.99 -11.33
N GLN A 46 -6.31 8.97 -11.13
CA GLN A 46 -5.39 8.27 -12.03
C GLN A 46 -5.62 6.75 -11.99
N ILE A 47 -5.91 6.19 -10.81
CA ILE A 47 -6.25 4.79 -10.64
C ILE A 47 -7.57 4.49 -11.36
N GLY A 48 -8.58 5.33 -11.16
CA GLY A 48 -9.87 5.21 -11.84
C GLY A 48 -9.71 5.14 -13.37
N ALA A 49 -8.90 6.05 -13.95
CA ALA A 49 -8.60 6.03 -15.38
C ALA A 49 -7.93 4.72 -15.83
N LYS A 50 -7.02 4.14 -15.03
CA LYS A 50 -6.39 2.85 -15.34
C LYS A 50 -7.37 1.69 -15.28
N LEU A 51 -8.30 1.70 -14.34
CA LEU A 51 -9.35 0.69 -14.27
C LEU A 51 -10.30 0.79 -15.48
N GLU A 52 -10.67 2.00 -15.89
CA GLU A 52 -11.45 2.21 -17.12
C GLU A 52 -10.70 1.72 -18.37
N ASP A 53 -9.40 1.97 -18.48
CA ASP A 53 -8.57 1.48 -19.59
C ASP A 53 -8.58 -0.05 -19.61
N LEU A 54 -8.49 -0.69 -18.44
CA LEU A 54 -8.55 -2.15 -18.30
C LEU A 54 -9.93 -2.70 -18.77
N GLU A 55 -11.02 -2.05 -18.39
CA GLU A 55 -12.37 -2.42 -18.85
C GLU A 55 -12.51 -2.26 -20.36
N LYS A 56 -12.12 -1.10 -20.91
CA LYS A 56 -12.17 -0.80 -22.35
C LYS A 56 -11.33 -1.78 -23.18
N SER A 57 -10.24 -2.31 -22.63
CA SER A 57 -9.41 -3.32 -23.29
C SER A 57 -10.05 -4.71 -23.35
N GLY A 58 -11.15 -4.94 -22.63
CA GLY A 58 -11.81 -6.25 -22.53
C GLY A 58 -11.04 -7.26 -21.67
N LEU A 59 -10.05 -6.83 -20.89
CA LEU A 59 -9.22 -7.71 -20.07
C LEU A 59 -9.68 -7.78 -18.60
N ALA A 60 -10.61 -6.94 -18.16
CA ALA A 60 -11.00 -6.79 -16.76
C ALA A 60 -11.46 -8.13 -16.15
N ASP A 61 -12.26 -8.92 -16.85
CA ASP A 61 -12.76 -10.22 -16.38
C ASP A 61 -11.67 -11.29 -16.22
N ASN A 62 -10.49 -11.03 -16.74
CA ASN A 62 -9.35 -11.96 -16.71
C ASN A 62 -8.14 -11.41 -15.95
N THR A 63 -8.26 -10.28 -15.24
CA THR A 63 -7.16 -9.61 -14.57
C THR A 63 -7.41 -9.48 -13.07
N ILE A 64 -6.53 -10.04 -12.25
CA ILE A 64 -6.48 -9.78 -10.81
C ILE A 64 -5.73 -8.46 -10.61
N VAL A 65 -6.32 -7.52 -9.87
CA VAL A 65 -5.74 -6.19 -9.64
C VAL A 65 -5.21 -6.08 -8.22
N PHE A 66 -3.94 -5.71 -8.09
CA PHE A 66 -3.30 -5.39 -6.81
C PHE A 66 -3.09 -3.89 -6.71
N TYR A 67 -3.64 -3.28 -5.66
CA TYR A 67 -3.34 -1.91 -5.26
C TYR A 67 -2.64 -1.91 -3.92
N TYR A 68 -1.46 -1.33 -3.85
CA TYR A 68 -0.66 -1.27 -2.62
C TYR A 68 0.30 -0.09 -2.64
N SER A 69 0.83 0.27 -1.47
CA SER A 69 1.94 1.22 -1.35
C SER A 69 3.21 0.50 -0.89
N ASP A 70 4.35 0.98 -1.32
CA ASP A 70 5.67 0.45 -0.94
C ASP A 70 6.10 0.85 0.48
N ASN A 71 5.59 1.97 0.97
CA ASN A 71 5.86 2.51 2.31
C ASN A 71 4.79 3.53 2.71
N GLY A 72 4.86 4.01 3.95
CA GLY A 72 4.01 5.09 4.42
C GLY A 72 4.25 6.41 3.68
N GLY A 73 3.31 7.34 3.79
CA GLY A 73 3.34 8.64 3.12
C GLY A 73 4.55 9.51 3.49
N THR A 74 4.68 10.64 2.83
CA THR A 74 5.83 11.57 2.98
C THR A 74 5.76 12.46 4.23
N LEU A 75 4.68 12.41 4.96
CA LEU A 75 4.49 13.20 6.18
C LEU A 75 5.38 12.72 7.33
N PRO A 76 5.68 13.56 8.33
CA PRO A 76 6.54 13.19 9.45
C PRO A 76 6.12 11.90 10.16
N ARG A 77 7.09 11.09 10.58
CA ARG A 77 6.93 9.79 11.24
C ARG A 77 6.22 8.70 10.40
N SER A 78 6.25 8.83 9.08
CA SER A 78 5.65 7.87 8.17
C SER A 78 6.71 7.19 7.31
N LYS A 79 7.01 7.70 6.12
CA LYS A 79 8.08 7.14 5.27
C LYS A 79 9.40 7.05 6.05
N ARG A 80 10.12 5.93 5.93
CA ARG A 80 11.40 5.64 6.60
C ARG A 80 11.32 5.38 8.11
N PHE A 81 10.12 5.27 8.69
CA PHE A 81 9.96 4.97 10.10
C PHE A 81 9.28 3.61 10.31
N LEU A 82 9.63 2.93 11.42
CA LEU A 82 9.08 1.62 11.78
C LEU A 82 7.73 1.69 12.51
N GLN A 83 7.24 2.91 12.75
CA GLN A 83 5.90 3.08 13.32
C GLN A 83 4.82 2.58 12.33
N LYS A 84 3.65 2.30 12.85
CA LYS A 84 2.50 1.82 12.07
C LYS A 84 2.21 2.72 10.85
N SER A 85 2.40 4.03 10.97
CA SER A 85 2.24 4.99 9.87
C SER A 85 3.24 4.79 8.71
N GLY A 86 4.38 4.15 8.97
CA GLY A 86 5.40 3.86 7.96
C GLY A 86 5.33 2.44 7.40
N THR A 87 4.80 1.48 8.18
CA THR A 87 4.86 0.05 7.85
C THR A 87 3.50 -0.56 7.52
N ASN A 88 2.39 -0.03 8.08
CA ASN A 88 1.06 -0.51 7.77
C ASN A 88 0.49 0.23 6.56
N VAL A 89 0.85 -0.24 5.38
CA VAL A 89 0.44 0.34 4.09
C VAL A 89 -0.81 -0.34 3.55
N PRO A 90 -1.59 0.34 2.70
CA PRO A 90 -2.76 -0.28 2.08
C PRO A 90 -2.33 -1.45 1.18
N LEU A 91 -3.13 -2.50 1.22
CA LEU A 91 -3.12 -3.59 0.25
C LEU A 91 -4.57 -3.95 -0.05
N VAL A 92 -4.99 -3.70 -1.27
CA VAL A 92 -6.31 -4.08 -1.78
C VAL A 92 -6.12 -4.98 -2.98
N ILE A 93 -6.83 -6.11 -3.00
CA ILE A 93 -6.75 -7.05 -4.11
C ILE A 93 -8.15 -7.32 -4.61
N TYR A 94 -8.36 -7.07 -5.90
CA TYR A 94 -9.59 -7.41 -6.60
C TYR A 94 -9.40 -8.69 -7.39
N PHE A 95 -10.29 -9.64 -7.15
CA PHE A 95 -10.40 -10.88 -7.93
C PHE A 95 -11.68 -10.81 -8.75
N PRO A 96 -11.60 -10.81 -10.10
CA PRO A 96 -12.79 -10.86 -10.93
C PRO A 96 -13.55 -12.18 -10.72
N PRO A 97 -14.85 -12.27 -11.09
CA PRO A 97 -15.67 -13.46 -10.86
C PRO A 97 -15.02 -14.77 -11.32
N LYS A 98 -14.31 -14.73 -12.43
CA LYS A 98 -13.58 -15.88 -12.99
C LYS A 98 -12.51 -16.43 -12.02
N TRP A 99 -11.84 -15.57 -11.27
CA TRP A 99 -10.70 -15.93 -10.41
C TRP A 99 -11.02 -15.82 -8.91
N LYS A 100 -12.30 -15.61 -8.54
CA LYS A 100 -12.68 -15.45 -7.13
C LYS A 100 -12.34 -16.65 -6.26
N HIS A 101 -12.23 -17.85 -6.85
CA HIS A 101 -11.88 -19.09 -6.14
C HIS A 101 -10.40 -19.10 -5.66
N LEU A 102 -9.56 -18.18 -6.16
CA LEU A 102 -8.18 -17.99 -5.75
C LEU A 102 -8.03 -16.97 -4.61
N ALA A 103 -9.11 -16.24 -4.29
CA ALA A 103 -9.10 -15.22 -3.25
C ALA A 103 -8.99 -15.87 -1.85
N PRO A 104 -8.22 -15.27 -0.92
CA PRO A 104 -8.06 -15.81 0.43
C PRO A 104 -9.31 -15.61 1.31
N ALA A 105 -10.24 -14.74 0.91
CA ALA A 105 -11.47 -14.45 1.65
C ALA A 105 -12.59 -13.97 0.70
N ALA A 106 -13.80 -13.88 1.22
CA ALA A 106 -14.95 -13.36 0.48
C ALA A 106 -14.76 -11.89 0.06
N PRO A 107 -15.36 -11.44 -1.05
CA PRO A 107 -15.33 -10.04 -1.44
C PRO A 107 -15.80 -9.11 -0.33
N GLY A 108 -15.13 -7.96 -0.15
CA GLY A 108 -15.43 -6.99 0.90
C GLY A 108 -14.88 -7.35 2.29
N SER A 109 -14.19 -8.49 2.42
CA SER A 109 -13.55 -8.86 3.70
C SER A 109 -12.26 -8.07 3.95
N CYS A 110 -11.98 -7.82 5.23
CA CYS A 110 -10.67 -7.37 5.70
C CYS A 110 -9.93 -8.54 6.34
N ILE A 111 -8.68 -8.77 5.93
CA ILE A 111 -7.79 -9.77 6.50
C ILE A 111 -6.80 -9.05 7.42
N SER A 112 -6.66 -9.54 8.65
CA SER A 112 -5.74 -8.98 9.66
C SER A 112 -4.38 -9.66 9.71
N ASP A 113 -4.18 -10.70 8.92
CA ASP A 113 -2.92 -11.43 8.86
C ASP A 113 -1.77 -10.52 8.43
N PRO A 114 -0.61 -10.60 9.08
CA PRO A 114 0.57 -9.90 8.63
C PRO A 114 1.01 -10.38 7.25
N ILE A 115 1.25 -9.42 6.35
CA ILE A 115 1.77 -9.66 4.99
C ILE A 115 2.99 -8.77 4.81
N THR A 116 4.02 -9.31 4.17
CA THR A 116 5.23 -8.57 3.79
C THR A 116 5.44 -8.60 2.28
N PHE A 117 6.31 -7.74 1.77
CA PHE A 117 6.64 -7.77 0.33
C PHE A 117 7.34 -9.06 -0.10
N ALA A 118 7.99 -9.78 0.83
CA ALA A 118 8.54 -11.10 0.55
C ALA A 118 7.46 -12.11 0.15
N ASP A 119 6.21 -11.89 0.55
CA ASP A 119 5.07 -12.77 0.29
C ASP A 119 4.45 -12.59 -1.10
N PHE A 120 4.77 -11.47 -1.78
CA PHE A 120 4.17 -11.17 -3.10
C PHE A 120 4.59 -12.17 -4.17
N ALA A 121 5.89 -12.45 -4.30
CA ALA A 121 6.38 -13.37 -5.33
C ALA A 121 5.85 -14.82 -5.13
N PRO A 122 5.89 -15.42 -3.92
CA PRO A 122 5.24 -16.70 -3.68
C PRO A 122 3.74 -16.70 -3.96
N THR A 123 3.04 -15.60 -3.64
CA THR A 123 1.61 -15.47 -3.91
C THR A 123 1.33 -15.44 -5.41
N LEU A 124 2.10 -14.67 -6.18
CA LEU A 124 1.95 -14.64 -7.65
C LEU A 124 2.19 -16.03 -8.26
N LEU A 125 3.20 -16.76 -7.80
CA LEU A 125 3.46 -18.13 -8.26
C LEU A 125 2.28 -19.05 -7.93
N SER A 126 1.73 -18.96 -6.71
CA SER A 126 0.55 -19.73 -6.32
C SER A 126 -0.65 -19.40 -7.20
N LEU A 127 -0.92 -18.12 -7.48
CA LEU A 127 -2.04 -17.69 -8.31
C LEU A 127 -1.97 -18.22 -9.75
N VAL A 128 -0.76 -18.41 -10.29
CA VAL A 128 -0.56 -18.99 -11.63
C VAL A 128 -0.31 -20.49 -11.62
N GLY A 129 -0.42 -21.15 -10.46
CA GLY A 129 -0.26 -22.59 -10.32
C GLY A 129 1.20 -23.10 -10.42
N LEU A 130 2.17 -22.25 -10.16
CA LEU A 130 3.58 -22.60 -10.16
C LEU A 130 4.09 -22.89 -8.73
N PRO A 131 5.02 -23.84 -8.55
CA PRO A 131 5.58 -24.12 -7.24
C PRO A 131 6.50 -22.99 -6.76
N LYS A 132 6.49 -22.75 -5.45
CA LYS A 132 7.42 -21.83 -4.80
C LYS A 132 8.83 -22.42 -4.78
N PRO A 133 9.87 -21.73 -5.32
CA PRO A 133 11.27 -22.14 -5.19
C PRO A 133 11.70 -22.20 -3.71
N GLN A 134 12.56 -23.17 -3.37
CA GLN A 134 12.99 -23.41 -1.99
C GLN A 134 13.72 -22.21 -1.34
N HIS A 135 14.37 -21.36 -2.13
CA HIS A 135 15.07 -20.18 -1.61
C HIS A 135 14.17 -19.01 -1.26
N MET A 136 12.88 -19.03 -1.63
CA MET A 136 11.93 -17.98 -1.30
C MET A 136 11.46 -18.10 0.16
N GLN A 137 11.71 -17.08 0.97
CA GLN A 137 11.37 -17.06 2.39
C GLN A 137 9.93 -16.63 2.67
N GLY A 138 9.33 -15.83 1.78
CA GLY A 138 7.95 -15.41 1.91
C GLY A 138 6.95 -16.55 1.73
N ARG A 139 5.70 -16.31 2.13
CA ARG A 139 4.59 -17.26 2.01
C ARG A 139 3.60 -16.85 0.93
N ALA A 140 2.89 -17.79 0.35
CA ALA A 140 1.72 -17.48 -0.46
C ALA A 140 0.50 -17.22 0.45
N PHE A 141 -0.15 -16.07 0.30
CA PHE A 141 -1.37 -15.71 1.05
C PHE A 141 -2.65 -15.82 0.22
N ALA A 142 -2.53 -16.10 -1.09
CA ALA A 142 -3.66 -16.32 -2.00
C ALA A 142 -3.30 -17.40 -3.03
N GLY A 143 -4.31 -17.97 -3.69
CA GLY A 143 -4.15 -19.06 -4.64
C GLY A 143 -4.32 -20.45 -4.01
N PRO A 144 -4.08 -21.53 -4.77
CA PRO A 144 -4.32 -22.90 -4.29
C PRO A 144 -3.31 -23.40 -3.28
N THR A 145 -2.12 -22.78 -3.17
CA THR A 145 -1.02 -23.24 -2.30
C THR A 145 -0.68 -22.19 -1.23
N THR A 146 -1.69 -21.83 -0.41
CA THR A 146 -1.48 -20.88 0.68
C THR A 146 -0.75 -21.51 1.86
N GLU A 147 0.00 -20.66 2.59
CA GLU A 147 0.73 -21.03 3.80
C GLU A 147 0.20 -20.25 5.01
N PRO A 148 0.28 -20.78 6.24
CA PRO A 148 -0.18 -20.10 7.44
C PRO A 148 0.49 -18.74 7.64
N ALA A 149 -0.29 -17.77 8.15
CA ALA A 149 0.25 -16.46 8.49
C ALA A 149 1.26 -16.57 9.66
N PRO A 150 2.36 -15.83 9.62
CA PRO A 150 3.26 -15.72 10.76
C PRO A 150 2.60 -14.91 11.89
N SER A 151 2.95 -15.21 13.13
CA SER A 151 2.50 -14.41 14.28
C SER A 151 3.18 -13.03 14.33
N TYR A 152 4.33 -12.89 13.70
CA TYR A 152 5.16 -11.68 13.74
C TYR A 152 5.79 -11.41 12.38
N VAL A 153 5.99 -10.13 12.07
CA VAL A 153 6.84 -9.66 10.98
C VAL A 153 7.97 -8.81 11.55
N PHE A 154 9.12 -8.86 10.91
CA PHE A 154 10.31 -8.14 11.33
C PHE A 154 10.56 -7.00 10.34
N CYS A 155 10.72 -5.81 10.88
CA CYS A 155 11.08 -4.62 10.09
C CYS A 155 12.39 -4.06 10.62
N THR A 156 13.26 -3.63 9.72
CA THR A 156 14.52 -2.99 10.08
C THR A 156 14.60 -1.59 9.48
N ARG A 157 15.27 -0.72 10.17
CA ARG A 157 15.62 0.63 9.70
C ARG A 157 17.10 0.81 9.79
N ASP A 158 17.76 1.03 8.66
CA ASP A 158 19.21 1.16 8.60
C ASP A 158 19.58 2.33 7.70
N ARG A 159 20.74 2.96 7.97
CA ARG A 159 21.40 4.00 7.17
C ARG A 159 20.45 5.08 6.64
N MET A 160 19.69 5.67 7.56
CA MET A 160 18.66 6.64 7.18
C MET A 160 19.21 8.02 6.83
N ASP A 161 20.28 8.42 7.48
CA ASP A 161 20.99 9.68 7.31
C ASP A 161 22.42 9.60 7.84
N GLU A 162 23.16 10.69 7.75
CA GLU A 162 24.54 10.81 8.24
C GLU A 162 24.65 10.73 9.78
N ARG A 163 23.54 10.80 10.50
CA ARG A 163 23.47 10.74 11.96
C ARG A 163 23.02 9.38 12.47
N TYR A 164 23.41 8.35 11.79
CA TYR A 164 23.05 6.98 12.13
C TYR A 164 23.31 6.62 13.60
N ASP A 165 24.38 7.13 14.20
CA ASP A 165 24.74 6.87 15.60
C ASP A 165 23.72 7.41 16.61
N MET A 166 23.01 8.48 16.26
CA MET A 166 21.94 9.04 17.11
C MET A 166 20.66 8.22 17.11
N MET A 167 20.54 7.25 16.21
CA MET A 167 19.38 6.38 16.11
C MET A 167 19.52 5.10 16.95
N ARG A 168 20.67 4.86 17.53
CA ARG A 168 20.97 3.74 18.42
C ARG A 168 20.73 4.04 19.89
N SER A 169 20.60 5.31 20.25
CA SER A 169 20.29 5.76 21.60
C SER A 169 18.76 5.91 21.74
#